data_932ab0d6789d5d64587301b28d69dcdc
#
_entry.id   932ab0d6789d5d64587301b28d69dcdc
#
_cell.length_a   1.000
_cell.length_b   1.000
_cell.length_c   1.000
_cell.angle_alpha   90.00
_cell.angle_beta   90.00
_cell.angle_gamma   90.00
#
_symmetry.space_group_name_H-M   'P 1'
#
loop_
_entity.id
_entity.type
_entity.pdbx_description
1 polymer ?
#
loop_
_entity_poly.entity_id
_entity_poly.type
_entity_poly.pdbx_seq_one_letter_code
_entity_poly.pdbx_strand_id
1 'polypeptide(L)'
;MDFEQLRQACTTCEKCGLCETRQHVVFGMGNPEAEVMFIGEGPGQNEDEQGLPFVGRSGKLLDQYLEAVDLYRDKNIFITNIVKCRPPQNRDPLPEEWDACLPWLREQFRIIRPRIIVCLGRIAAQRLIRPDFSVTKEHGQFFEKNGTWFMGTLHPAALLRNPRQKPDAFSDFVALREKIQQVCDHTYD
;
A
#
# COMPACT_ATOMS: atom_id res chain seq x y z
N MET A 1 -10.39 12.90 15.18
CA MET A 1 -10.41 13.12 13.72
C MET A 1 -10.96 11.86 13.09
N ASP A 2 -11.99 12.00 12.28
CA ASP A 2 -12.52 10.90 11.47
C ASP A 2 -11.76 10.75 10.14
N PHE A 3 -12.16 9.78 9.32
CA PHE A 3 -11.47 9.46 8.07
C PHE A 3 -11.47 10.64 7.09
N GLU A 4 -12.60 11.32 6.92
CA GLU A 4 -12.72 12.43 5.97
C GLU A 4 -11.93 13.65 6.43
N GLN A 5 -11.97 13.95 7.72
CA GLN A 5 -11.16 15.03 8.31
C GLN A 5 -9.66 14.76 8.13
N LEU A 6 -9.24 13.49 8.29
CA LEU A 6 -7.86 13.10 8.05
C LEU A 6 -7.47 13.29 6.59
N ARG A 7 -8.32 12.87 5.67
CA ARG A 7 -8.09 13.02 4.23
C ARG A 7 -7.92 14.50 3.85
N GLN A 8 -8.82 15.36 4.31
CA GLN A 8 -8.76 16.80 4.05
C GLN A 8 -7.48 17.42 4.63
N ALA A 9 -7.12 17.07 5.84
CA ALA A 9 -5.89 17.59 6.46
C ALA A 9 -4.63 17.13 5.70
N CYS A 10 -4.61 15.89 5.24
CA CYS A 10 -3.47 15.34 4.49
C CYS A 10 -3.29 16.01 3.13
N THR A 11 -4.38 16.37 2.43
CA THR A 11 -4.30 16.95 1.09
C THR A 11 -3.64 18.34 1.04
N THR A 12 -3.51 19.01 2.15
CA THR A 12 -2.82 20.30 2.27
C THR A 12 -1.49 20.22 3.02
N CYS A 13 -0.93 19.03 3.17
CA CYS A 13 0.30 18.80 3.95
C CYS A 13 1.51 19.52 3.35
N GLU A 14 2.27 20.21 4.20
CA GLU A 14 3.53 20.88 3.85
C GLU A 14 4.67 20.48 4.80
N LYS A 15 4.62 19.26 5.34
CA LYS A 15 5.55 18.81 6.40
C LYS A 15 6.95 18.43 5.90
N CYS A 16 7.15 18.27 4.59
CA CYS A 16 8.45 17.96 4.00
C CYS A 16 8.60 18.59 2.62
N GLY A 17 9.83 18.55 2.08
CA GLY A 17 10.17 19.17 0.80
C GLY A 17 9.40 18.61 -0.42
N LEU A 18 8.79 17.45 -0.31
CA LEU A 18 8.01 16.88 -1.42
C LEU A 18 6.79 17.74 -1.78
N CYS A 19 6.32 18.59 -0.87
CA CYS A 19 5.22 19.53 -1.17
C CYS A 19 5.57 20.55 -2.26
N GLU A 20 6.86 20.83 -2.50
CA GLU A 20 7.31 21.82 -3.47
C GLU A 20 7.19 21.34 -4.92
N THR A 21 7.29 20.01 -5.15
CA THR A 21 7.34 19.45 -6.50
C THR A 21 6.15 18.57 -6.85
N ARG A 22 5.34 18.18 -5.88
CA ARG A 22 4.14 17.36 -6.14
C ARG A 22 3.08 18.16 -6.90
N GLN A 23 2.26 17.50 -7.70
CA GLN A 23 1.03 18.05 -8.25
C GLN A 23 -0.15 17.81 -7.31
N HIS A 24 -0.28 16.60 -6.79
CA HIS A 24 -1.34 16.23 -5.85
C HIS A 24 -0.77 15.40 -4.70
N VAL A 25 -1.37 15.55 -3.52
CA VAL A 25 -1.20 14.57 -2.45
C VAL A 25 -2.01 13.33 -2.82
N VAL A 26 -1.41 12.16 -2.69
CA VAL A 26 -2.07 10.87 -2.93
C VAL A 26 -2.35 10.22 -1.58
N PHE A 27 -3.50 10.54 -1.01
CA PHE A 27 -3.89 10.06 0.32
C PHE A 27 -4.12 8.55 0.36
N GLY A 28 -4.66 8.01 -0.70
CA GLY A 28 -5.10 6.62 -0.81
C GLY A 28 -6.55 6.55 -1.27
N MET A 29 -7.04 5.33 -1.49
CA MET A 29 -8.43 5.11 -1.88
C MET A 29 -8.94 3.76 -1.42
N GLY A 30 -10.24 3.65 -1.26
CA GLY A 30 -10.90 2.41 -0.91
C GLY A 30 -11.90 2.57 0.24
N ASN A 31 -12.24 1.45 0.82
CA ASN A 31 -13.19 1.39 1.92
C ASN A 31 -12.51 1.74 3.25
N PRO A 32 -12.96 2.78 3.98
CA PRO A 32 -12.39 3.12 5.27
C PRO A 32 -12.68 2.08 6.38
N GLU A 33 -13.57 1.12 6.13
CA GLU A 33 -13.84 0.01 7.04
C GLU A 33 -13.22 -1.31 6.56
N ALA A 34 -12.27 -1.25 5.62
CA ALA A 34 -11.62 -2.42 5.07
C ALA A 34 -10.78 -3.16 6.11
N GLU A 35 -10.83 -4.48 6.08
CA GLU A 35 -9.97 -5.34 6.91
C GLU A 35 -8.61 -5.61 6.27
N VAL A 36 -8.45 -5.30 4.97
CA VAL A 36 -7.22 -5.51 4.21
C VAL A 36 -6.74 -4.18 3.64
N MET A 37 -5.50 -3.85 3.95
CA MET A 37 -4.87 -2.60 3.53
C MET A 37 -3.59 -2.89 2.73
N PHE A 38 -3.49 -2.34 1.54
CA PHE A 38 -2.31 -2.44 0.67
C PHE A 38 -1.49 -1.18 0.78
N ILE A 39 -0.19 -1.32 1.03
CA ILE A 39 0.70 -0.18 1.25
C ILE A 39 1.95 -0.31 0.38
N GLY A 40 2.12 0.62 -0.55
CA GLY A 40 3.32 0.75 -1.35
C GLY A 40 4.27 1.81 -0.81
N GLU A 41 5.28 2.14 -1.60
CA GLU A 41 6.34 3.10 -1.24
C GLU A 41 5.87 4.54 -1.36
N GLY A 42 5.50 4.97 -2.56
CA GLY A 42 5.10 6.35 -2.86
C GLY A 42 4.51 6.49 -4.26
N PRO A 43 3.87 7.63 -4.55
CA PRO A 43 3.27 7.87 -5.86
C PRO A 43 4.31 8.01 -6.96
N GLY A 44 3.99 7.47 -8.14
CA GLY A 44 4.69 7.76 -9.38
C GLY A 44 4.06 8.94 -10.13
N GLN A 45 4.46 9.13 -11.39
CA GLN A 45 3.99 10.26 -12.21
C GLN A 45 2.47 10.24 -12.43
N ASN A 46 1.92 9.11 -12.83
CA ASN A 46 0.48 8.99 -13.10
C ASN A 46 -0.35 9.22 -11.84
N GLU A 47 0.11 8.72 -10.70
CA GLU A 47 -0.52 8.89 -9.41
C GLU A 47 -0.50 10.37 -8.98
N ASP A 48 0.63 11.02 -9.15
CA ASP A 48 0.79 12.45 -8.84
C ASP A 48 -0.13 13.32 -9.70
N GLU A 49 -0.27 13.02 -10.98
CA GLU A 49 -1.15 13.73 -11.90
C GLU A 49 -2.63 13.56 -11.55
N GLN A 50 -3.04 12.39 -11.10
CA GLN A 50 -4.45 12.05 -10.85
C GLN A 50 -4.86 12.16 -9.38
N GLY A 51 -3.91 12.17 -8.46
CA GLY A 51 -4.18 12.17 -7.02
C GLY A 51 -4.68 10.83 -6.49
N LEU A 52 -4.50 9.74 -7.24
CA LEU A 52 -4.97 8.39 -6.89
C LEU A 52 -3.80 7.39 -6.85
N PRO A 53 -3.82 6.41 -5.92
CA PRO A 53 -2.74 5.42 -5.82
C PRO A 53 -2.86 4.35 -6.91
N PHE A 54 -1.72 3.88 -7.41
CA PHE A 54 -1.63 2.72 -8.32
C PHE A 54 -2.57 2.82 -9.52
N VAL A 55 -2.42 3.86 -10.33
CA VAL A 55 -3.27 4.11 -11.54
C VAL A 55 -2.54 3.92 -12.86
N GLY A 56 -1.21 3.80 -12.88
CA GLY A 56 -0.43 3.53 -14.07
C GLY A 56 -0.49 2.04 -14.47
N ARG A 57 0.46 1.62 -15.32
CA ARG A 57 0.56 0.22 -15.80
C ARG A 57 0.69 -0.77 -14.64
N SER A 58 1.49 -0.44 -13.63
CA SER A 58 1.64 -1.28 -12.45
C SER A 58 0.35 -1.36 -11.64
N GLY A 59 -0.42 -0.27 -11.58
CA GLY A 59 -1.72 -0.25 -10.91
C GLY A 59 -2.76 -1.14 -11.60
N LYS A 60 -2.75 -1.16 -12.94
CA LYS A 60 -3.62 -2.05 -13.72
C LYS A 60 -3.29 -3.52 -13.49
N LEU A 61 -2.01 -3.84 -13.40
CA LEU A 61 -1.58 -5.21 -13.07
C LEU A 61 -2.02 -5.59 -11.66
N LEU A 62 -1.88 -4.69 -10.69
CA LEU A 62 -2.36 -4.92 -9.34
C LEU A 62 -3.85 -5.21 -9.32
N ASP A 63 -4.65 -4.44 -10.06
CA ASP A 63 -6.10 -4.66 -10.14
C ASP A 63 -6.44 -6.06 -10.67
N GLN A 64 -5.69 -6.57 -11.65
CA GLN A 64 -5.89 -7.93 -12.16
C GLN A 64 -5.66 -8.99 -11.07
N TYR A 65 -4.62 -8.84 -10.24
CA TYR A 65 -4.37 -9.75 -9.13
C TYR A 65 -5.45 -9.64 -8.05
N LEU A 66 -5.87 -8.43 -7.74
CA LEU A 66 -6.93 -8.18 -6.75
C LEU A 66 -8.24 -8.85 -7.19
N GLU A 67 -8.67 -8.59 -8.42
CA GLU A 67 -9.90 -9.16 -8.99
C GLU A 67 -9.86 -10.69 -9.00
N ALA A 68 -8.71 -11.29 -9.26
CA ALA A 68 -8.54 -12.74 -9.28
C ALA A 68 -8.81 -13.39 -7.91
N VAL A 69 -8.74 -12.63 -6.84
CA VAL A 69 -9.03 -13.11 -5.46
C VAL A 69 -10.20 -12.35 -4.82
N ASP A 70 -11.09 -11.79 -5.65
CA ASP A 70 -12.32 -11.10 -5.26
C ASP A 70 -12.07 -9.90 -4.33
N LEU A 71 -11.00 -9.15 -4.60
CA LEU A 71 -10.70 -7.90 -3.93
C LEU A 71 -10.86 -6.73 -4.91
N TYR A 72 -11.54 -5.66 -4.45
CA TYR A 72 -11.86 -4.51 -5.29
C TYR A 72 -11.66 -3.22 -4.50
N ARG A 73 -11.05 -2.20 -5.14
CA ARG A 73 -10.76 -0.91 -4.51
C ARG A 73 -12.00 -0.19 -3.98
N ASP A 74 -13.12 -0.33 -4.68
CA ASP A 74 -14.39 0.32 -4.34
C ASP A 74 -15.25 -0.49 -3.38
N LYS A 75 -14.81 -1.66 -2.96
CA LYS A 75 -15.63 -2.55 -2.14
C LYS A 75 -14.98 -2.93 -0.81
N ASN A 76 -13.85 -3.62 -0.83
CA ASN A 76 -13.40 -4.38 0.34
C ASN A 76 -11.93 -4.21 0.71
N ILE A 77 -11.22 -3.28 0.11
CA ILE A 77 -9.82 -2.98 0.47
C ILE A 77 -9.60 -1.48 0.58
N PHE A 78 -8.47 -1.11 1.18
CA PHE A 78 -7.92 0.24 1.14
C PHE A 78 -6.49 0.19 0.61
N ILE A 79 -6.16 1.08 -0.33
CA ILE A 79 -4.83 1.16 -0.95
C ILE A 79 -4.22 2.51 -0.68
N THR A 80 -2.96 2.52 -0.25
CA THR A 80 -2.19 3.74 -0.03
C THR A 80 -0.68 3.48 -0.21
N ASN A 81 0.10 4.50 0.04
CA ASN A 81 1.56 4.43 0.13
C ASN A 81 2.04 4.98 1.46
N ILE A 82 3.25 4.65 1.87
CA ILE A 82 3.86 5.22 3.07
C ILE A 82 4.04 6.72 2.89
N VAL A 83 4.61 7.13 1.75
CA VAL A 83 4.77 8.54 1.38
C VAL A 83 3.60 8.95 0.50
N LYS A 84 2.99 10.11 0.80
CA LYS A 84 1.77 10.57 0.12
C LYS A 84 2.04 11.49 -1.07
N CYS A 85 3.30 11.89 -1.27
CA CYS A 85 3.71 12.79 -2.34
C CYS A 85 4.81 12.14 -3.18
N ARG A 86 4.79 12.42 -4.50
CA ARG A 86 5.78 11.88 -5.43
C ARG A 86 7.17 12.46 -5.15
N PRO A 87 8.20 11.61 -4.92
CA PRO A 87 9.59 12.08 -4.93
C PRO A 87 10.03 12.50 -6.33
N PRO A 88 10.89 13.53 -6.46
CA PRO A 88 11.40 13.95 -7.76
C PRO A 88 12.02 12.79 -8.54
N GLN A 89 11.65 12.66 -9.82
CA GLN A 89 12.16 11.61 -10.72
C GLN A 89 11.90 10.18 -10.20
N ASN A 90 10.87 9.99 -9.38
CA ASN A 90 10.52 8.69 -8.77
C ASN A 90 11.66 8.06 -7.96
N ARG A 91 12.58 8.86 -7.39
CA ARG A 91 13.61 8.34 -6.49
C ARG A 91 12.98 7.76 -5.22
N ASP A 92 13.75 6.94 -4.51
CA ASP A 92 13.33 6.50 -3.18
C ASP A 92 13.17 7.71 -2.24
N PRO A 93 12.15 7.72 -1.38
CA PRO A 93 12.01 8.78 -0.38
C PRO A 93 13.20 8.83 0.56
N LEU A 94 13.57 10.04 0.98
CA LEU A 94 14.61 10.26 1.97
C LEU A 94 14.08 9.92 3.38
N PRO A 95 14.96 9.59 4.34
CA PRO A 95 14.55 9.29 5.71
C PRO A 95 13.69 10.38 6.36
N GLU A 96 14.01 11.65 6.18
CA GLU A 96 13.21 12.76 6.69
C GLU A 96 11.84 12.87 6.04
N GLU A 97 11.70 12.46 4.78
CA GLU A 97 10.41 12.42 4.08
C GLU A 97 9.54 11.28 4.62
N TRP A 98 10.12 10.11 4.87
CA TRP A 98 9.46 9.01 5.55
C TRP A 98 8.91 9.43 6.91
N ASP A 99 9.78 10.04 7.72
CA ASP A 99 9.45 10.39 9.10
C ASP A 99 8.36 11.47 9.15
N ALA A 100 8.42 12.45 8.25
CA ALA A 100 7.41 13.50 8.17
C ALA A 100 6.04 12.97 7.70
N CYS A 101 6.02 11.95 6.86
CA CYS A 101 4.78 11.41 6.28
C CYS A 101 4.15 10.29 7.13
N LEU A 102 4.94 9.58 7.92
CA LEU A 102 4.49 8.43 8.71
C LEU A 102 3.28 8.72 9.62
N PRO A 103 3.13 9.91 10.25
CA PRO A 103 1.94 10.20 11.05
C PRO A 103 0.62 10.06 10.29
N TRP A 104 0.59 10.37 8.99
CA TRP A 104 -0.62 10.19 8.17
C TRP A 104 -0.99 8.72 8.05
N LEU A 105 -0.01 7.85 7.80
CA LEU A 105 -0.23 6.41 7.71
C LEU A 105 -0.68 5.83 9.06
N ARG A 106 -0.09 6.27 10.16
CA ARG A 106 -0.48 5.85 11.52
C ARG A 106 -1.94 6.18 11.81
N GLU A 107 -2.39 7.38 11.43
CA GLU A 107 -3.78 7.78 11.62
C GLU A 107 -4.72 6.98 10.71
N GLN A 108 -4.33 6.70 9.47
CA GLN A 108 -5.09 5.81 8.58
C GLN A 108 -5.25 4.43 9.22
N PHE A 109 -4.15 3.87 9.73
CA PHE A 109 -4.17 2.59 10.43
C PHE A 109 -5.08 2.61 11.66
N ARG A 110 -5.01 3.67 12.46
CA ARG A 110 -5.83 3.83 13.66
C ARG A 110 -7.33 3.89 13.37
N ILE A 111 -7.69 4.54 12.26
CA ILE A 111 -9.11 4.70 11.87
C ILE A 111 -9.63 3.44 11.18
N ILE A 112 -8.88 2.91 10.21
CA ILE A 112 -9.29 1.75 9.39
C ILE A 112 -9.23 0.46 10.20
N ARG A 113 -8.21 0.29 11.04
CA ARG A 113 -7.98 -0.90 11.88
C ARG A 113 -7.93 -2.20 11.07
N PRO A 114 -7.06 -2.28 10.05
CA PRO A 114 -6.99 -3.47 9.21
C PRO A 114 -6.53 -4.70 10.01
N ARG A 115 -7.03 -5.87 9.62
CA ARG A 115 -6.57 -7.17 10.13
C ARG A 115 -5.33 -7.64 9.40
N ILE A 116 -5.21 -7.26 8.11
CA ILE A 116 -4.10 -7.66 7.26
C ILE A 116 -3.54 -6.42 6.56
N ILE A 117 -2.22 -6.27 6.59
CA ILE A 117 -1.48 -5.30 5.79
C ILE A 117 -0.61 -6.03 4.78
N VAL A 118 -0.79 -5.70 3.50
CA VAL A 118 0.04 -6.21 2.40
C VAL A 118 1.01 -5.11 1.97
N CYS A 119 2.29 -5.36 2.16
CA CYS A 119 3.35 -4.43 1.75
C CYS A 119 3.76 -4.74 0.31
N LEU A 120 3.58 -3.75 -0.57
CA LEU A 120 3.91 -3.87 -1.99
C LEU A 120 5.34 -3.41 -2.23
N GLY A 121 6.24 -4.37 -2.34
CA GLY A 121 7.64 -4.15 -2.63
C GLY A 121 8.55 -4.11 -1.41
N ARG A 122 9.85 -4.14 -1.70
CA ARG A 122 10.90 -4.21 -0.70
C ARG A 122 10.86 -3.07 0.32
N ILE A 123 10.72 -1.84 -0.15
CA ILE A 123 10.83 -0.66 0.73
C ILE A 123 9.68 -0.62 1.72
N ALA A 124 8.44 -0.81 1.27
CA ALA A 124 7.29 -0.87 2.16
C ALA A 124 7.44 -2.01 3.19
N ALA A 125 7.87 -3.19 2.76
CA ALA A 125 8.07 -4.33 3.65
C ALA A 125 9.18 -4.07 4.68
N GLN A 126 10.29 -3.47 4.27
CA GLN A 126 11.38 -3.15 5.19
C GLN A 126 10.99 -2.10 6.23
N ARG A 127 10.15 -1.15 5.86
CA ARG A 127 9.67 -0.11 6.78
C ARG A 127 8.60 -0.61 7.75
N LEU A 128 7.74 -1.50 7.30
CA LEU A 128 6.55 -1.90 8.07
C LEU A 128 6.69 -3.24 8.76
N ILE A 129 7.46 -4.18 8.18
CA ILE A 129 7.68 -5.51 8.79
C ILE A 129 8.97 -5.50 9.59
N ARG A 130 10.11 -5.37 8.93
CA ARG A 130 11.43 -5.24 9.59
C ARG A 130 12.50 -4.77 8.60
N PRO A 131 13.58 -4.09 9.07
CA PRO A 131 14.59 -3.48 8.18
C PRO A 131 15.33 -4.44 7.27
N ASP A 132 15.52 -5.69 7.66
CA ASP A 132 16.24 -6.72 6.90
C ASP A 132 15.33 -7.65 6.08
N PHE A 133 14.07 -7.25 5.89
CA PHE A 133 13.11 -8.05 5.11
C PHE A 133 13.61 -8.26 3.68
N SER A 134 13.64 -9.52 3.24
CA SER A 134 14.00 -9.90 1.88
C SER A 134 12.75 -10.30 1.11
N VAL A 135 12.28 -9.44 0.22
CA VAL A 135 11.09 -9.72 -0.58
C VAL A 135 11.26 -10.94 -1.48
N THR A 136 12.46 -11.19 -1.97
CA THR A 136 12.75 -12.36 -2.83
C THR A 136 12.70 -13.69 -2.08
N LYS A 137 12.97 -13.68 -0.79
CA LYS A 137 13.00 -14.91 0.03
C LYS A 137 11.77 -15.09 0.90
N GLU A 138 11.12 -13.98 1.30
CA GLU A 138 10.09 -14.00 2.33
C GLU A 138 8.71 -13.56 1.83
N HIS A 139 8.58 -13.23 0.54
CA HIS A 139 7.27 -12.85 -0.01
C HIS A 139 6.24 -13.96 0.20
N GLY A 140 5.00 -13.57 0.42
CA GLY A 140 3.90 -14.51 0.65
C GLY A 140 3.81 -15.09 2.06
N GLN A 141 4.80 -14.81 2.93
CA GLN A 141 4.77 -15.26 4.33
C GLN A 141 4.07 -14.22 5.21
N PHE A 142 3.36 -14.69 6.23
CA PHE A 142 2.64 -13.84 7.16
C PHE A 142 3.36 -13.70 8.50
N PHE A 143 3.37 -12.47 9.02
CA PHE A 143 3.98 -12.11 10.30
C PHE A 143 2.95 -11.37 11.13
N GLU A 144 2.74 -11.77 12.38
CA GLU A 144 1.81 -11.11 13.28
C GLU A 144 2.52 -10.07 14.16
N LYS A 145 1.93 -8.89 14.26
CA LYS A 145 2.36 -7.83 15.17
C LYS A 145 1.13 -7.19 15.81
N ASN A 146 1.01 -7.32 17.13
CA ASN A 146 -0.08 -6.67 17.91
C ASN A 146 -1.48 -6.96 17.34
N GLY A 147 -1.73 -8.18 16.90
CA GLY A 147 -3.03 -8.59 16.37
C GLY A 147 -3.26 -8.27 14.89
N THR A 148 -2.29 -7.65 14.22
CA THR A 148 -2.36 -7.39 12.78
C THR A 148 -1.37 -8.29 12.04
N TRP A 149 -1.84 -8.87 10.93
CA TRP A 149 -1.01 -9.71 10.08
C TRP A 149 -0.36 -8.88 8.96
N PHE A 150 0.91 -9.13 8.69
CA PHE A 150 1.68 -8.45 7.65
C PHE A 150 2.19 -9.47 6.65
N MET A 151 2.11 -9.12 5.37
CA MET A 151 2.71 -9.88 4.28
C MET A 151 3.44 -8.92 3.36
N GLY A 152 4.65 -9.28 2.93
CA GLY A 152 5.35 -8.59 1.84
C GLY A 152 5.17 -9.35 0.54
N THR A 153 4.96 -8.63 -0.57
CA THR A 153 4.96 -9.22 -1.90
C THR A 153 5.72 -8.34 -2.87
N LEU A 154 5.91 -8.83 -4.10
CA LEU A 154 6.63 -8.11 -5.13
C LEU A 154 5.82 -6.87 -5.58
N HIS A 155 6.52 -5.75 -5.76
CA HIS A 155 5.87 -4.55 -6.28
C HIS A 155 5.40 -4.80 -7.73
N PRO A 156 4.19 -4.38 -8.11
CA PRO A 156 3.70 -4.59 -9.47
C PRO A 156 4.62 -4.04 -10.56
N ALA A 157 5.32 -2.93 -10.31
CA ALA A 157 6.31 -2.40 -11.25
C ALA A 157 7.50 -3.35 -11.47
N ALA A 158 7.91 -4.08 -10.43
CA ALA A 158 8.96 -5.10 -10.56
C ALA A 158 8.49 -6.28 -11.41
N LEU A 159 7.22 -6.64 -11.34
CA LEU A 159 6.63 -7.70 -12.18
C LEU A 159 6.55 -7.30 -13.65
N LEU A 160 6.35 -6.01 -13.94
CA LEU A 160 6.39 -5.50 -15.31
C LEU A 160 7.81 -5.58 -15.91
N ARG A 161 8.84 -5.34 -15.08
CA ARG A 161 10.23 -5.47 -15.50
C ARG A 161 10.71 -6.92 -15.61
N ASN A 162 10.18 -7.80 -14.78
CA ASN A 162 10.50 -9.23 -14.77
C ASN A 162 9.23 -10.09 -14.71
N PRO A 163 8.56 -10.31 -15.86
CA PRO A 163 7.32 -11.07 -15.91
C PRO A 163 7.43 -12.51 -15.44
N ARG A 164 8.64 -13.08 -15.38
CA ARG A 164 8.86 -14.45 -14.87
C ARG A 164 8.46 -14.62 -13.39
N GLN A 165 8.42 -13.51 -12.64
CA GLN A 165 8.01 -13.51 -11.24
C GLN A 165 6.48 -13.40 -11.04
N LYS A 166 5.70 -13.23 -12.11
CA LYS A 166 4.24 -13.13 -12.01
C LYS A 166 3.57 -14.33 -11.33
N PRO A 167 3.94 -15.59 -11.64
CA PRO A 167 3.36 -16.74 -10.93
C PRO A 167 3.63 -16.73 -9.42
N ASP A 168 4.82 -16.31 -9.01
CA ASP A 168 5.18 -16.22 -7.59
C ASP A 168 4.32 -15.17 -6.87
N ALA A 169 4.16 -14.01 -7.47
CA ALA A 169 3.29 -12.97 -6.95
C ALA A 169 1.82 -13.43 -6.89
N PHE A 170 1.35 -14.13 -7.90
CA PHE A 170 0.00 -14.69 -7.90
C PHE A 170 -0.21 -15.68 -6.75
N SER A 171 0.78 -16.52 -6.47
CA SER A 171 0.74 -17.43 -5.31
C SER A 171 0.59 -16.66 -3.99
N ASP A 172 1.21 -15.48 -3.87
CA ASP A 172 1.07 -14.63 -2.70
C ASP A 172 -0.38 -14.14 -2.53
N PHE A 173 -1.04 -13.78 -3.62
CA PHE A 173 -2.46 -13.36 -3.58
C PHE A 173 -3.39 -14.53 -3.23
N VAL A 174 -3.09 -15.75 -3.69
CA VAL A 174 -3.83 -16.94 -3.28
C VAL A 174 -3.68 -17.18 -1.77
N ALA A 175 -2.45 -17.09 -1.26
CA ALA A 175 -2.17 -17.19 0.17
C ALA A 175 -2.88 -16.09 0.97
N LEU A 176 -2.95 -14.88 0.42
CA LEU A 176 -3.71 -13.77 1.02
C LEU A 176 -5.18 -14.09 1.14
N ARG A 177 -5.80 -14.63 0.07
CA ARG A 177 -7.21 -15.04 0.10
C ARG A 177 -7.47 -16.05 1.22
N GLU A 178 -6.62 -17.05 1.35
CA GLU A 178 -6.73 -18.04 2.42
C GLU A 178 -6.62 -17.39 3.80
N LYS A 179 -5.69 -16.44 3.96
CA LYS A 179 -5.52 -15.71 5.23
C LYS A 179 -6.74 -14.85 5.55
N ILE A 180 -7.30 -14.17 4.57
CA ILE A 180 -8.52 -13.37 4.74
C ILE A 180 -9.65 -14.26 5.28
N GLN A 181 -9.84 -15.44 4.69
CA GLN A 181 -10.87 -16.40 5.13
C GLN A 181 -10.66 -16.87 6.57
N GLN A 182 -9.42 -16.88 7.06
CA GLN A 182 -9.08 -17.31 8.43
C GLN A 182 -9.27 -16.19 9.47
N VAL A 183 -8.94 -14.94 9.14
CA VAL A 183 -8.79 -13.87 10.15
C VAL A 183 -9.71 -12.67 9.95
N CYS A 184 -10.35 -12.52 8.80
CA CYS A 184 -11.25 -11.41 8.52
C CYS A 184 -12.71 -11.82 8.72
N ASP A 185 -13.54 -10.85 9.14
CA ASP A 185 -14.93 -11.12 9.50
C ASP A 185 -15.91 -10.82 8.36
N HIS A 186 -15.62 -9.82 7.51
CA HIS A 186 -16.60 -9.32 6.52
C HIS A 186 -16.01 -8.94 5.16
N THR A 187 -14.75 -9.26 4.88
CA THR A 187 -14.10 -8.86 3.62
C THR A 187 -14.82 -9.41 2.39
N TYR A 188 -15.34 -10.61 2.48
CA TYR A 188 -16.02 -11.29 1.39
C TYR A 188 -17.54 -11.38 1.55
N ASP A 189 -18.14 -10.53 2.39
CA ASP A 189 -19.61 -10.47 2.57
C ASP A 189 -20.31 -9.76 1.40
#